data_0c79d5ba4a67bf758b3f18293e370084
#
_entry.id   0c79d5ba4a67bf758b3f18293e370084
#
_cell.length_a   1.000
_cell.length_b   1.000
_cell.length_c   1.000
_cell.angle_alpha   90.00
_cell.angle_beta   90.00
_cell.angle_gamma   90.00
#
_symmetry.space_group_name_H-M   'P 1'
#
loop_
_entity.id
_entity.type
_entity.pdbx_description
1 polymer ?
#
loop_
_entity_poly.entity_id
_entity_poly.type
_entity_poly.pdbx_seq_one_letter_code
_entity_poly.pdbx_strand_id
1 'polypeptide(L)'
;SGSDEYARTDAEKIALKRYGLGVKKDEPYLYEKDEKGAPKKDKDGKIIYLKDKNGELIPNVDEQGRQIYLGTSSRYGWETAIGQVESQDLYDRWNADVKAAQATQDYRNGPNTFGWMVEIDPFDGRQNPVKRTSLGRFAHEDSACRAVVGQPLAFYMGDDSRGEYIYKFVSTAV
;
A
#
# COMPACT_ATOMS: atom_id res chain seq x y z
N SER A 1 -3.02 4.23 24.83
CA SER A 1 -2.32 5.41 24.30
C SER A 1 -1.11 5.01 23.43
N GLY A 2 -1.22 4.15 22.49
CA GLY A 2 -0.11 3.77 21.61
C GLY A 2 -0.48 3.83 20.13
N SER A 3 -1.70 4.25 19.83
CA SER A 3 -2.23 4.20 18.46
C SER A 3 -1.86 5.41 17.60
N ASP A 4 -1.49 6.53 18.18
CA ASP A 4 -1.21 7.75 17.41
C ASP A 4 0.25 7.84 16.94
N GLU A 5 1.16 7.15 17.60
CA GLU A 5 2.59 7.14 17.27
C GLU A 5 2.88 6.45 15.92
N TYR A 6 1.95 5.60 15.47
CA TYR A 6 2.04 4.86 14.20
C TYR A 6 0.99 5.26 13.17
N ALA A 7 0.26 6.35 13.42
CA ALA A 7 -0.73 6.84 12.47
C ALA A 7 -0.03 7.27 11.17
N ARG A 8 -0.52 6.76 10.03
CA ARG A 8 -0.02 7.16 8.73
C ARG A 8 -0.30 8.63 8.47
N THR A 9 0.67 9.32 7.91
CA THR A 9 0.47 10.67 7.38
C THR A 9 -0.54 10.65 6.22
N ASP A 10 -1.15 11.78 5.92
CA ASP A 10 -2.07 11.87 4.78
C ASP A 10 -1.37 11.60 3.45
N ALA A 11 -0.10 11.97 3.32
CA ALA A 11 0.71 11.64 2.15
C ALA A 11 0.88 10.13 1.97
N GLU A 12 1.11 9.38 3.05
CA GLU A 12 1.19 7.92 3.00
C GLU A 12 -0.14 7.26 2.62
N LYS A 13 -1.27 7.77 3.14
CA LYS A 13 -2.60 7.30 2.78
C LYS A 13 -2.90 7.53 1.30
N ILE A 14 -2.53 8.70 0.78
CA ILE A 14 -2.66 9.04 -0.65
C ILE A 14 -1.80 8.10 -1.49
N ALA A 15 -0.55 7.84 -1.09
CA ALA A 15 0.34 6.94 -1.80
C ALA A 15 -0.20 5.49 -1.83
N LEU A 16 -0.72 4.98 -0.70
CA LEU A 16 -1.36 3.67 -0.64
C LEU A 16 -2.53 3.57 -1.62
N LYS A 17 -3.42 4.55 -1.61
CA LYS A 17 -4.57 4.61 -2.51
C LYS A 17 -4.16 4.68 -3.98
N ARG A 18 -3.15 5.49 -4.31
CA ARG A 18 -2.62 5.65 -5.67
C ARG A 18 -2.13 4.32 -6.25
N TYR A 19 -1.41 3.54 -5.47
CA TYR A 19 -0.86 2.25 -5.90
C TYR A 19 -1.79 1.05 -5.63
N GLY A 20 -3.04 1.31 -5.26
CA GLY A 20 -4.04 0.26 -5.05
C GLY A 20 -3.71 -0.67 -3.89
N LEU A 21 -2.95 -0.19 -2.91
CA LEU A 21 -2.59 -0.96 -1.72
C LEU A 21 -3.61 -0.72 -0.61
N GLY A 22 -3.90 -1.77 0.14
CA GLY A 22 -4.77 -1.74 1.29
C GLY A 22 -4.00 -1.68 2.61
N VAL A 23 -4.70 -1.31 3.65
CA VAL A 23 -4.27 -1.48 5.03
C VAL A 23 -5.27 -2.39 5.69
N LYS A 24 -4.83 -3.61 5.99
CA LYS A 24 -5.62 -4.55 6.78
C LYS A 24 -5.60 -4.06 8.22
N LYS A 25 -6.76 -3.93 8.81
CA LYS A 25 -6.91 -3.63 10.22
C LYS A 25 -7.76 -4.71 10.87
N ASP A 26 -7.20 -5.38 11.85
CA ASP A 26 -7.93 -6.40 12.61
C ASP A 26 -8.99 -5.71 13.47
N GLU A 27 -10.23 -6.10 13.23
CA GLU A 27 -11.36 -5.71 14.05
C GLU A 27 -12.16 -6.97 14.39
N PRO A 28 -11.77 -7.65 15.45
CA PRO A 28 -12.26 -9.00 15.73
C PRO A 28 -13.74 -9.06 16.08
N TYR A 29 -14.35 -7.93 16.42
CA TYR A 29 -15.74 -7.87 16.85
C TYR A 29 -16.54 -6.85 16.06
N LEU A 30 -17.84 -7.09 15.93
CA LEU A 30 -18.79 -6.12 15.37
C LEU A 30 -18.86 -4.87 16.25
N TYR A 31 -19.06 -3.72 15.64
CA TYR A 31 -19.08 -2.43 16.32
C TYR A 31 -20.28 -1.59 15.88
N GLU A 32 -20.67 -0.61 16.73
CA GLU A 32 -21.62 0.42 16.34
C GLU A 32 -21.03 1.30 15.24
N LYS A 33 -21.86 1.66 14.25
CA LYS A 33 -21.47 2.58 13.17
C LYS A 33 -22.02 3.97 13.43
N ASP A 34 -21.25 4.96 13.07
CA ASP A 34 -21.71 6.34 13.00
C ASP A 34 -22.53 6.60 11.70
N GLU A 35 -23.00 7.82 11.51
CA GLU A 35 -23.76 8.25 10.33
C GLU A 35 -23.02 8.08 9.00
N LYS A 36 -21.68 8.00 9.04
CA LYS A 36 -20.80 7.79 7.87
C LYS A 36 -20.40 6.33 7.67
N GLY A 37 -20.91 5.42 8.52
CA GLY A 37 -20.58 3.99 8.47
C GLY A 37 -19.24 3.63 9.13
N ALA A 38 -18.55 4.58 9.74
CA ALA A 38 -17.30 4.36 10.46
C ALA A 38 -17.57 3.83 11.89
N PRO A 39 -16.57 3.20 12.55
CA PRO A 39 -16.70 2.75 13.93
C PRO A 39 -17.01 3.93 14.87
N LYS A 40 -18.11 3.83 15.58
CA LYS A 40 -18.47 4.79 16.62
C LYS A 40 -17.53 4.64 17.83
N LYS A 41 -17.11 5.76 18.38
CA LYS A 41 -16.20 5.80 19.52
C LYS A 41 -16.88 6.39 20.74
N ASP A 42 -16.49 5.91 21.90
CA ASP A 42 -16.88 6.50 23.18
C ASP A 42 -16.12 7.81 23.47
N LYS A 43 -16.39 8.40 24.63
CA LYS A 43 -15.73 9.65 25.10
C LYS A 43 -14.22 9.54 25.26
N ASP A 44 -13.71 8.31 25.42
CA ASP A 44 -12.29 8.01 25.60
C ASP A 44 -11.62 7.61 24.28
N GLY A 45 -12.36 7.71 23.15
CA GLY A 45 -11.87 7.40 21.79
C GLY A 45 -11.83 5.90 21.45
N LYS A 46 -12.40 5.03 22.31
CA LYS A 46 -12.44 3.58 22.08
C LYS A 46 -13.64 3.19 21.24
N ILE A 47 -13.48 2.18 20.39
CA ILE A 47 -14.56 1.63 19.56
C ILE A 47 -15.63 1.00 20.47
N ILE A 48 -16.90 1.29 20.17
CA ILE A 48 -18.04 0.72 20.85
C ILE A 48 -18.44 -0.58 20.14
N TYR A 49 -18.15 -1.71 20.77
CA TYR A 49 -18.48 -3.02 20.23
C TYR A 49 -19.90 -3.46 20.53
N LEU A 50 -20.49 -4.20 19.60
CA LEU A 50 -21.79 -4.82 19.76
C LEU A 50 -21.68 -6.06 20.67
N LYS A 51 -22.72 -6.29 21.45
CA LYS A 51 -22.84 -7.44 22.35
C LYS A 51 -24.11 -8.23 22.04
N ASP A 52 -24.02 -9.52 22.23
CA ASP A 52 -25.19 -10.40 22.15
C ASP A 52 -26.11 -10.26 23.41
N LYS A 53 -27.17 -11.04 23.42
CA LYS A 53 -28.14 -11.08 24.55
C LYS A 53 -27.57 -11.53 25.88
N ASN A 54 -26.39 -12.15 25.88
CA ASN A 54 -25.68 -12.61 27.08
C ASN A 54 -24.60 -11.62 27.52
N GLY A 55 -24.39 -10.51 26.77
CA GLY A 55 -23.36 -9.52 27.03
C GLY A 55 -21.99 -9.86 26.43
N GLU A 56 -21.89 -10.94 25.65
CA GLU A 56 -20.67 -11.34 24.97
C GLU A 56 -20.46 -10.53 23.68
N LEU A 57 -19.17 -10.24 23.34
CA LEU A 57 -18.83 -9.52 22.13
C LEU A 57 -19.14 -10.38 20.88
N ILE A 58 -19.80 -9.78 19.90
CA ILE A 58 -20.19 -10.48 18.67
C ILE A 58 -18.99 -10.53 17.72
N PRO A 59 -18.49 -11.72 17.32
CA PRO A 59 -17.38 -11.85 16.38
C PRO A 59 -17.70 -11.22 15.02
N ASN A 60 -16.70 -10.52 14.43
CA ASN A 60 -16.80 -9.93 13.10
C ASN A 60 -16.33 -10.94 12.05
N VAL A 61 -17.21 -11.86 11.67
CA VAL A 61 -16.91 -12.96 10.75
C VAL A 61 -17.90 -13.00 9.59
N ASP A 62 -17.48 -13.56 8.45
CA ASP A 62 -18.33 -13.81 7.29
C ASP A 62 -19.20 -15.09 7.49
N GLU A 63 -20.00 -15.42 6.48
CA GLU A 63 -20.87 -16.60 6.49
C GLU A 63 -20.10 -17.93 6.65
N GLN A 64 -18.81 -17.95 6.33
CA GLN A 64 -17.95 -19.11 6.49
C GLN A 64 -17.16 -19.08 7.80
N GLY A 65 -17.42 -18.13 8.70
CA GLY A 65 -16.74 -17.99 10.00
C GLY A 65 -15.34 -17.37 9.91
N ARG A 66 -14.96 -16.78 8.77
CA ARG A 66 -13.64 -16.13 8.59
C ARG A 66 -13.70 -14.70 9.07
N GLN A 67 -12.63 -14.24 9.72
CA GLN A 67 -12.50 -12.88 10.22
C GLN A 67 -12.68 -11.84 9.11
N ILE A 68 -13.59 -10.90 9.32
CA ILE A 68 -13.72 -9.70 8.48
C ILE A 68 -12.82 -8.60 9.03
N TYR A 69 -12.08 -7.94 8.16
CA TYR A 69 -11.15 -6.89 8.54
C TYR A 69 -11.71 -5.50 8.26
N LEU A 70 -11.51 -4.59 9.21
CA LEU A 70 -11.73 -3.16 9.02
C LEU A 70 -10.47 -2.57 8.39
N GLY A 71 -10.63 -1.76 7.36
CA GLY A 71 -9.51 -1.07 6.73
C GLY A 71 -9.82 -0.67 5.29
N THR A 72 -8.86 -0.04 4.64
CA THR A 72 -8.94 0.27 3.22
C THR A 72 -8.53 -0.96 2.44
N SER A 73 -9.45 -1.55 1.70
CA SER A 73 -9.14 -2.65 0.79
C SER A 73 -8.27 -2.15 -0.36
N SER A 74 -7.28 -2.93 -0.74
CA SER A 74 -6.55 -2.74 -1.99
C SER A 74 -7.47 -3.04 -3.19
N ARG A 75 -7.03 -2.65 -4.40
CA ARG A 75 -7.78 -2.90 -5.64
C ARG A 75 -8.17 -4.38 -5.83
N TYR A 76 -7.30 -5.29 -5.39
CA TYR A 76 -7.47 -6.74 -5.59
C TYR A 76 -7.68 -7.51 -4.28
N GLY A 77 -7.66 -6.86 -3.12
CA GLY A 77 -7.88 -7.48 -1.83
C GLY A 77 -6.81 -8.49 -1.39
N TRP A 78 -5.59 -8.41 -1.92
CA TRP A 78 -4.51 -9.35 -1.59
C TRP A 78 -4.19 -9.38 -0.10
N GLU A 79 -4.35 -8.24 0.58
CA GLU A 79 -4.14 -8.13 2.02
C GLU A 79 -5.16 -8.92 2.84
N THR A 80 -6.26 -9.34 2.24
CA THR A 80 -7.33 -10.10 2.90
C THR A 80 -7.29 -11.59 2.58
N ALA A 81 -6.34 -12.05 1.77
CA ALA A 81 -6.22 -13.46 1.35
C ALA A 81 -5.78 -14.42 2.47
N ILE A 82 -5.53 -13.91 3.67
CA ILE A 82 -5.11 -14.68 4.85
C ILE A 82 -6.18 -15.72 5.20
N GLY A 83 -5.71 -16.92 5.50
CA GLY A 83 -6.57 -18.06 5.84
C GLY A 83 -7.13 -18.83 4.63
N GLN A 84 -6.89 -18.35 3.40
CA GLN A 84 -7.28 -19.06 2.17
C GLN A 84 -6.14 -19.88 1.56
N VAL A 85 -4.93 -19.75 2.10
CA VAL A 85 -3.71 -20.45 1.66
C VAL A 85 -2.95 -20.98 2.86
N GLU A 86 -2.20 -22.07 2.65
CA GLU A 86 -1.44 -22.74 3.71
C GLU A 86 -0.35 -21.86 4.34
N SER A 87 0.21 -20.91 3.57
CA SER A 87 1.23 -19.97 4.05
C SER A 87 0.63 -18.55 4.17
N GLN A 88 0.36 -18.13 5.39
CA GLN A 88 -0.13 -16.77 5.68
C GLN A 88 0.91 -15.70 5.35
N ASP A 89 2.20 -16.02 5.48
CA ASP A 89 3.32 -15.09 5.26
C ASP A 89 3.42 -14.62 3.80
N LEU A 90 2.89 -15.41 2.87
CA LEU A 90 2.97 -15.10 1.43
C LEU A 90 2.32 -13.75 1.07
N TYR A 91 1.24 -13.40 1.74
CA TYR A 91 0.46 -12.19 1.46
C TYR A 91 0.69 -11.05 2.46
N ASP A 92 1.45 -11.27 3.52
CA ASP A 92 1.74 -10.25 4.53
C ASP A 92 2.43 -9.01 3.95
N ARG A 93 3.21 -9.17 2.90
CA ARG A 93 3.85 -8.07 2.17
C ARG A 93 2.88 -7.06 1.56
N TRP A 94 1.63 -7.47 1.32
CA TRP A 94 0.57 -6.61 0.77
C TRP A 94 -0.18 -5.84 1.85
N ASN A 95 0.00 -6.23 3.11
CA ASN A 95 -0.53 -5.52 4.26
C ASN A 95 0.50 -4.51 4.76
N ALA A 96 0.30 -3.25 4.39
CA ALA A 96 1.16 -2.14 4.78
C ALA A 96 0.74 -1.49 6.12
N ASP A 97 0.00 -2.21 6.96
CA ASP A 97 -0.35 -1.74 8.30
C ASP A 97 0.90 -1.59 9.18
N VAL A 98 0.90 -0.57 10.04
CA VAL A 98 2.00 -0.32 10.97
C VAL A 98 1.84 -1.24 12.17
N LYS A 99 2.69 -2.26 12.28
CA LYS A 99 2.63 -3.29 13.33
C LYS A 99 3.78 -3.19 14.33
N ALA A 100 4.87 -2.53 13.96
CA ALA A 100 6.09 -2.47 14.77
C ALA A 100 6.68 -1.05 14.81
N ALA A 101 7.59 -0.80 15.76
CA ALA A 101 8.25 0.49 15.92
C ALA A 101 9.13 0.85 14.73
N GLN A 102 9.74 -0.14 14.09
CA GLN A 102 10.67 0.07 12.98
C GLN A 102 10.11 -0.48 11.67
N ALA A 103 10.29 0.26 10.59
CA ALA A 103 9.83 -0.08 9.25
C ALA A 103 10.45 -1.37 8.68
N THR A 104 11.54 -1.84 9.25
CA THR A 104 12.18 -3.13 8.88
C THR A 104 11.47 -4.35 9.48
N GLN A 105 10.53 -4.12 10.38
CA GLN A 105 9.79 -5.17 11.09
C GLN A 105 8.35 -5.33 10.58
N ASP A 106 7.94 -4.52 9.62
CA ASP A 106 6.67 -4.60 8.93
C ASP A 106 6.80 -4.08 7.48
N TYR A 107 5.71 -4.10 6.72
CA TYR A 107 5.70 -3.68 5.32
C TYR A 107 5.19 -2.25 5.08
N ARG A 108 5.21 -1.37 6.11
CA ARG A 108 4.73 0.02 5.99
C ARG A 108 5.40 0.82 4.88
N ASN A 109 6.67 0.53 4.58
CA ASN A 109 7.43 1.16 3.51
C ASN A 109 7.35 0.40 2.18
N GLY A 110 6.68 -0.74 2.13
CA GLY A 110 6.46 -1.49 0.91
C GLY A 110 5.95 -0.62 -0.25
N PRO A 111 4.93 0.25 -0.04
CA PRO A 111 4.45 1.17 -1.07
C PRO A 111 5.51 2.09 -1.65
N ASN A 112 6.53 2.44 -0.89
CA ASN A 112 7.60 3.33 -1.34
C ASN A 112 8.59 2.68 -2.32
N THR A 113 8.50 1.37 -2.51
CA THR A 113 9.32 0.63 -3.46
C THR A 113 8.74 0.62 -4.88
N PHE A 114 7.46 0.95 -5.05
CA PHE A 114 6.76 0.90 -6.32
C PHE A 114 6.75 2.24 -7.07
N GLY A 115 6.54 2.17 -8.39
CA GLY A 115 6.36 3.33 -9.25
C GLY A 115 7.65 4.02 -9.67
N TRP A 116 8.78 3.33 -9.59
CA TRP A 116 10.08 3.83 -10.01
C TRP A 116 10.60 3.06 -11.22
N MET A 117 11.32 3.75 -12.10
CA MET A 117 12.15 3.08 -13.10
C MET A 117 13.38 2.48 -12.42
N VAL A 118 13.67 1.22 -12.76
CA VAL A 118 14.83 0.48 -12.23
C VAL A 118 15.68 0.01 -13.39
N GLU A 119 16.95 0.41 -13.38
CA GLU A 119 17.94 -0.04 -14.35
C GLU A 119 18.65 -1.28 -13.84
N ILE A 120 18.79 -2.27 -14.71
CA ILE A 120 19.48 -3.53 -14.45
C ILE A 120 20.40 -3.79 -15.63
N ASP A 121 21.70 -4.03 -15.38
CA ASP A 121 22.61 -4.54 -16.39
C ASP A 121 22.43 -6.08 -16.49
N PRO A 122 21.89 -6.59 -17.60
CA PRO A 122 21.68 -8.02 -17.76
C PRO A 122 22.97 -8.82 -17.97
N PHE A 123 24.08 -8.13 -18.26
CA PHE A 123 25.38 -8.76 -18.53
C PHE A 123 26.32 -8.77 -17.33
N ASP A 124 26.02 -8.03 -16.27
CA ASP A 124 26.79 -8.08 -15.02
C ASP A 124 25.88 -8.34 -13.81
N GLY A 125 25.66 -9.59 -13.49
CA GLY A 125 24.84 -10.02 -12.36
C GLY A 125 25.40 -9.67 -10.96
N ARG A 126 26.58 -9.04 -10.87
CA ARG A 126 27.15 -8.56 -9.61
C ARG A 126 26.71 -7.12 -9.29
N GLN A 127 26.20 -6.39 -10.27
CA GLN A 127 25.69 -5.05 -10.05
C GLN A 127 24.31 -5.08 -9.39
N ASN A 128 24.12 -4.21 -8.41
CA ASN A 128 22.81 -3.99 -7.82
C ASN A 128 21.91 -3.20 -8.79
N PRO A 129 20.62 -3.52 -8.85
CA PRO A 129 19.64 -2.70 -9.55
C PRO A 129 19.67 -1.25 -9.07
N VAL A 130 19.59 -0.30 -10.00
CA VAL A 130 19.68 1.14 -9.71
C VAL A 130 18.29 1.77 -9.87
N LYS A 131 17.75 2.31 -8.81
CA LYS A 131 16.50 3.08 -8.85
C LYS A 131 16.78 4.47 -9.41
N ARG A 132 16.22 4.77 -10.59
CA ARG A 132 16.39 6.06 -11.28
C ARG A 132 15.32 7.07 -10.86
N THR A 133 15.48 7.64 -9.66
CA THR A 133 14.50 8.54 -9.04
C THR A 133 14.24 9.82 -9.83
N SER A 134 15.21 10.30 -10.62
CA SER A 134 15.07 11.47 -11.49
C SER A 134 14.03 11.29 -12.62
N LEU A 135 13.67 10.06 -12.97
CA LEU A 135 12.62 9.76 -13.95
C LEU A 135 11.21 9.92 -13.40
N GLY A 136 11.07 10.28 -12.12
CA GLY A 136 9.78 10.45 -11.46
C GLY A 136 9.22 9.18 -10.86
N ARG A 137 8.14 9.33 -10.08
CA ARG A 137 7.41 8.23 -9.44
C ARG A 137 5.95 8.26 -9.86
N PHE A 138 5.54 7.31 -10.70
CA PHE A 138 4.18 7.15 -11.20
C PHE A 138 3.96 5.72 -11.72
N ALA A 139 2.81 5.41 -12.27
CA ALA A 139 2.52 4.08 -12.82
C ALA A 139 3.16 3.95 -14.22
N HIS A 140 4.49 3.78 -14.25
CA HIS A 140 5.22 3.59 -15.49
C HIS A 140 4.72 2.34 -16.22
N GLU A 141 4.27 2.51 -17.45
CA GLU A 141 3.85 1.39 -18.28
C GLU A 141 4.91 1.07 -19.33
N ASP A 142 5.47 2.10 -19.95
CA ASP A 142 6.56 1.94 -20.90
C ASP A 142 7.59 3.07 -20.77
N SER A 143 8.76 2.85 -21.36
CA SER A 143 9.84 3.84 -21.40
C SER A 143 10.62 3.73 -22.70
N ALA A 144 10.45 4.72 -23.58
CA ALA A 144 11.24 4.85 -24.81
C ALA A 144 12.44 5.77 -24.60
N CYS A 145 13.64 5.24 -24.86
CA CYS A 145 14.88 5.99 -24.75
C CYS A 145 15.29 6.54 -26.12
N ARG A 146 15.60 7.84 -26.17
CA ARG A 146 16.28 8.47 -27.31
C ARG A 146 17.70 8.84 -26.91
N ALA A 147 18.68 8.11 -27.44
CA ALA A 147 20.10 8.36 -27.26
C ALA A 147 20.75 8.72 -28.60
N VAL A 148 21.35 9.90 -28.68
CA VAL A 148 22.11 10.36 -29.84
C VAL A 148 23.42 10.91 -29.34
N VAL A 149 24.54 10.47 -29.92
CA VAL A 149 25.87 10.93 -29.53
C VAL A 149 25.96 12.45 -29.66
N GLY A 150 26.46 13.10 -28.62
CA GLY A 150 26.59 14.56 -28.57
C GLY A 150 25.28 15.32 -28.31
N GLN A 151 24.22 14.63 -27.88
CA GLN A 151 22.97 15.25 -27.47
C GLN A 151 22.51 14.74 -26.09
N PRO A 152 21.72 15.53 -25.35
CA PRO A 152 21.11 15.06 -24.12
C PRO A 152 20.29 13.79 -24.32
N LEU A 153 20.38 12.88 -23.35
CA LEU A 153 19.57 11.68 -23.30
C LEU A 153 18.10 12.04 -22.96
N ALA A 154 17.16 11.49 -23.66
CA ALA A 154 15.75 11.70 -23.38
C ALA A 154 15.02 10.36 -23.18
N PHE A 155 14.12 10.34 -22.16
CA PHE A 155 13.15 9.27 -21.93
C PHE A 155 11.74 9.80 -22.09
N TYR A 156 10.89 9.04 -22.76
CA TYR A 156 9.45 9.28 -22.87
C TYR A 156 8.72 8.13 -22.18
N MET A 157 7.82 8.45 -21.27
CA MET A 157 7.19 7.48 -20.36
C MET A 157 5.70 7.75 -20.25
N GLY A 158 4.88 6.71 -20.34
CA GLY A 158 3.45 6.78 -20.08
C GLY A 158 3.13 6.54 -18.60
N ASP A 159 2.11 7.22 -18.09
CA ASP A 159 1.49 6.88 -16.80
C ASP A 159 0.14 6.20 -17.06
N ASP A 160 0.00 4.94 -16.64
CA ASP A 160 -1.22 4.13 -16.82
C ASP A 160 -2.40 4.57 -15.93
N SER A 161 -2.20 5.57 -15.10
CA SER A 161 -3.27 6.11 -14.27
C SER A 161 -4.24 6.93 -15.13
N ARG A 162 -5.55 6.73 -14.93
CA ARG A 162 -6.59 7.43 -15.72
C ARG A 162 -6.51 8.94 -15.58
N GLY A 163 -6.40 9.64 -16.71
CA GLY A 163 -6.34 11.08 -16.77
C GLY A 163 -4.94 11.66 -16.58
N GLU A 164 -3.93 10.82 -16.49
CA GLU A 164 -2.52 11.21 -16.42
C GLU A 164 -1.90 11.40 -17.80
N TYR A 165 -0.60 11.75 -17.83
CA TYR A 165 0.07 12.28 -19.01
C TYR A 165 1.19 11.37 -19.50
N ILE A 166 1.73 11.72 -20.69
CA ILE A 166 3.03 11.26 -21.15
C ILE A 166 4.08 12.21 -20.59
N TYR A 167 5.07 11.66 -19.89
CA TYR A 167 6.16 12.40 -19.28
C TYR A 167 7.42 12.30 -20.12
N LYS A 168 8.18 13.40 -20.17
CA LYS A 168 9.48 13.46 -20.80
C LYS A 168 10.54 13.86 -19.80
N PHE A 169 11.57 13.05 -19.68
CA PHE A 169 12.81 13.39 -18.98
C PHE A 169 13.90 13.74 -20.01
N VAL A 170 14.73 14.74 -19.70
CA VAL A 170 15.91 15.09 -20.49
C VAL A 170 17.10 15.25 -19.55
N SER A 171 18.22 14.57 -19.84
CA SER A 171 19.42 14.75 -19.06
C SER A 171 20.02 16.15 -19.26
N THR A 172 20.71 16.67 -18.25
CA THR A 172 21.47 17.92 -18.36
C THR A 172 22.87 17.71 -18.96
N ALA A 173 23.38 16.47 -18.93
CA ALA A 173 24.65 16.08 -19.52
C ALA A 173 24.46 15.52 -20.94
N VAL A 174 25.47 15.68 -21.75
CA VAL A 174 25.59 15.21 -23.14
C VAL A 174 26.49 13.97 -23.17
#